data_e2f70ab3993e426e5ed9743677607c58
#
_entry.id   e2f70ab3993e426e5ed9743677607c58
#
_cell.length_a   1.000
_cell.length_b   1.000
_cell.length_c   1.000
_cell.angle_alpha   90.00
_cell.angle_beta   90.00
_cell.angle_gamma   90.00
#
_symmetry.space_group_name_H-M   'P 1'
#
loop_
_entity.id
_entity.type
_entity.pdbx_description
1 polymer ?
#
loop_
_entity_poly.entity_id
_entity_poly.type
_entity_poly.pdbx_seq_one_letter_code
_entity_poly.pdbx_strand_id
1 'polypeptide(L)'
;MCIRDRINAGGVLHNLGYWSCGTREYFGVKPVNTVEDFKNVKIRVQDSDIVRSVWSALGANPTTLAYNELYSGLQNHVIDAAENDLGNILLQKFYEAGPYVSLTDHDIATRMFLIGANKYNSLTDEQKQWVDEAAEYACKEQRAFDKDLNDKALETIKENGGIVNEVDKDSLIAACADAKDAAAEKIGVTDLYN
;
A
#
# COMPACT_ATOMS: atom_id res chain seq x y z
N MET A 1 19.18 -13.83 -7.21
CA MET A 1 19.31 -12.47 -7.80
C MET A 1 18.21 -11.61 -7.21
N CYS A 2 18.53 -10.51 -6.54
CA CYS A 2 17.52 -9.67 -5.89
C CYS A 2 16.66 -8.91 -6.91
N ILE A 3 15.51 -8.35 -6.45
CA ILE A 3 14.58 -7.61 -7.33
C ILE A 3 15.28 -6.43 -8.02
N ARG A 4 16.16 -5.71 -7.31
CA ARG A 4 16.96 -4.63 -7.88
C ARG A 4 17.81 -5.10 -9.08
N ASP A 5 18.50 -6.22 -8.93
CA ASP A 5 19.35 -6.76 -9.99
C ASP A 5 18.55 -7.19 -11.21
N ARG A 6 17.33 -7.75 -11.00
CA ARG A 6 16.42 -8.13 -12.10
C ARG A 6 15.94 -6.92 -12.88
N ILE A 7 15.59 -5.82 -12.20
CA ILE A 7 15.16 -4.57 -12.85
C ILE A 7 16.32 -4.01 -13.68
N ASN A 8 17.50 -3.92 -13.10
CA ASN A 8 18.68 -3.39 -13.79
C ASN A 8 19.10 -4.26 -14.99
N ALA A 9 19.00 -5.59 -14.84
CA ALA A 9 19.30 -6.54 -15.94
C ALA A 9 18.29 -6.43 -17.11
N GLY A 10 17.08 -5.94 -16.87
CA GLY A 10 16.07 -5.70 -17.91
C GLY A 10 16.45 -4.58 -18.91
N GLY A 11 17.44 -3.75 -18.60
CA GLY A 11 18.03 -2.77 -19.51
C GLY A 11 17.13 -1.56 -19.84
N VAL A 12 15.91 -1.48 -19.31
CA VAL A 12 14.97 -0.37 -19.53
C VAL A 12 15.03 0.63 -18.39
N LEU A 13 15.10 0.15 -17.16
CA LEU A 13 15.10 0.93 -15.94
C LEU A 13 16.36 0.62 -15.12
N HIS A 14 16.84 1.60 -14.37
CA HIS A 14 17.87 1.46 -13.37
C HIS A 14 17.27 1.83 -12.00
N ASN A 15 17.40 0.92 -11.02
CA ASN A 15 16.85 1.11 -9.69
C ASN A 15 17.89 1.77 -8.79
N LEU A 16 17.60 2.99 -8.38
CA LEU A 16 18.41 3.80 -7.48
C LEU A 16 18.18 3.45 -6.00
N GLY A 17 17.00 2.89 -5.66
CA GLY A 17 16.67 2.53 -4.28
C GLY A 17 15.18 2.27 -4.07
N TYR A 18 14.80 2.21 -2.79
CA TYR A 18 13.42 1.96 -2.38
C TYR A 18 12.97 2.97 -1.34
N TRP A 19 11.74 3.44 -1.51
CA TRP A 19 11.02 4.27 -0.55
C TRP A 19 10.02 3.43 0.24
N SER A 20 9.74 3.82 1.47
CA SER A 20 8.64 3.31 2.28
C SER A 20 7.37 4.10 1.99
N CYS A 21 6.22 3.45 2.10
CA CYS A 21 4.90 4.08 2.12
C CYS A 21 4.04 3.50 3.25
N GLY A 22 4.68 3.07 4.34
CA GLY A 22 4.02 2.52 5.51
C GLY A 22 3.32 1.18 5.27
N THR A 23 2.61 0.75 6.29
CA THR A 23 1.70 -0.39 6.26
C THR A 23 0.29 0.13 5.93
N ARG A 24 -0.44 -0.61 5.10
CA ARG A 24 -1.78 -0.21 4.66
C ARG A 24 -2.84 -0.80 5.57
N GLU A 25 -3.80 0.06 5.91
CA GLU A 25 -4.89 -0.24 6.81
C GLU A 25 -6.24 -0.04 6.12
N TYR A 26 -7.24 -0.74 6.59
CA TYR A 26 -8.62 -0.50 6.22
C TYR A 26 -9.13 0.78 6.88
N PHE A 27 -9.91 1.57 6.16
CA PHE A 27 -10.72 2.64 6.75
C PHE A 27 -12.08 2.72 6.06
N GLY A 28 -13.13 3.11 6.81
CA GLY A 28 -14.47 3.11 6.24
C GLY A 28 -15.55 3.60 7.19
N VAL A 29 -16.82 3.46 6.76
CA VAL A 29 -17.99 3.91 7.50
C VAL A 29 -18.43 2.96 8.63
N LYS A 30 -17.79 1.80 8.73
CA LYS A 30 -17.97 0.82 9.82
C LYS A 30 -16.65 0.11 10.13
N PRO A 31 -16.45 -0.36 11.38
CA PRO A 31 -15.28 -1.14 11.73
C PRO A 31 -15.36 -2.55 11.15
N VAL A 32 -14.20 -3.17 10.98
CA VAL A 32 -14.05 -4.60 10.71
C VAL A 32 -13.17 -5.20 11.80
N ASN A 33 -13.54 -6.35 12.36
CA ASN A 33 -12.80 -7.03 13.41
C ASN A 33 -12.43 -8.47 12.97
N THR A 34 -13.28 -9.09 12.17
CA THR A 34 -13.15 -10.46 11.68
C THR A 34 -13.45 -10.54 10.18
N VAL A 35 -13.22 -11.71 9.56
CA VAL A 35 -13.52 -11.94 8.14
C VAL A 35 -15.01 -11.70 7.81
N GLU A 36 -15.91 -12.04 8.74
CA GLU A 36 -17.36 -11.89 8.55
C GLU A 36 -17.79 -10.44 8.34
N ASP A 37 -17.05 -9.49 8.94
CA ASP A 37 -17.39 -8.06 8.85
C ASP A 37 -17.13 -7.48 7.45
N PHE A 38 -16.32 -8.15 6.62
CA PHE A 38 -16.07 -7.73 5.24
C PHE A 38 -17.20 -8.09 4.27
N LYS A 39 -18.12 -8.98 4.66
CA LYS A 39 -19.21 -9.41 3.76
C LYS A 39 -20.01 -8.23 3.22
N ASN A 40 -20.06 -8.16 1.88
CA ASN A 40 -20.76 -7.13 1.12
C ASN A 40 -20.26 -5.70 1.33
N VAL A 41 -19.11 -5.49 1.97
CA VAL A 41 -18.49 -4.15 2.05
C VAL A 41 -18.05 -3.73 0.65
N LYS A 42 -18.55 -2.61 0.17
CA LYS A 42 -18.09 -1.98 -1.07
C LYS A 42 -16.77 -1.27 -0.80
N ILE A 43 -15.67 -1.99 -1.00
CA ILE A 43 -14.34 -1.43 -0.77
C ILE A 43 -13.73 -0.89 -2.06
N ARG A 44 -13.26 0.35 -2.01
CA ARG A 44 -12.45 0.87 -3.11
C ARG A 44 -11.05 0.31 -3.04
N VAL A 45 -10.59 -0.21 -4.17
CA VAL A 45 -9.23 -0.73 -4.35
C VAL A 45 -8.54 -0.07 -5.53
N GLN A 46 -7.22 -0.23 -5.61
CA GLN A 46 -6.46 0.14 -6.78
C GLN A 46 -6.85 -0.77 -7.96
N ASP A 47 -6.60 -0.33 -9.19
CA ASP A 47 -6.85 -1.12 -10.39
C ASP A 47 -5.81 -2.24 -10.54
N SER A 48 -6.00 -3.29 -9.76
CA SER A 48 -5.15 -4.48 -9.69
C SER A 48 -6.01 -5.73 -9.47
N ASP A 49 -5.86 -6.70 -10.37
CA ASP A 49 -6.56 -7.99 -10.26
C ASP A 49 -6.18 -8.74 -8.99
N ILE A 50 -4.91 -8.65 -8.58
CA ILE A 50 -4.40 -9.30 -7.36
C ILE A 50 -5.09 -8.68 -6.14
N VAL A 51 -5.10 -7.35 -6.04
CA VAL A 51 -5.74 -6.66 -4.91
C VAL A 51 -7.24 -6.98 -4.89
N ARG A 52 -7.91 -6.95 -6.06
CA ARG A 52 -9.32 -7.37 -6.15
C ARG A 52 -9.56 -8.78 -5.65
N SER A 53 -8.71 -9.74 -6.04
CA SER A 53 -8.88 -11.14 -5.64
C SER A 53 -8.76 -11.33 -4.13
N VAL A 54 -7.82 -10.65 -3.49
CA VAL A 54 -7.62 -10.69 -2.03
C VAL A 54 -8.85 -10.16 -1.29
N TRP A 55 -9.34 -8.96 -1.64
CA TRP A 55 -10.53 -8.40 -0.99
C TRP A 55 -11.80 -9.21 -1.26
N SER A 56 -11.91 -9.82 -2.45
CA SER A 56 -13.01 -10.74 -2.76
C SER A 56 -12.96 -12.02 -1.93
N ALA A 57 -11.76 -12.54 -1.64
CA ALA A 57 -11.59 -13.71 -0.76
C ALA A 57 -12.06 -13.44 0.67
N LEU A 58 -11.98 -12.20 1.15
CA LEU A 58 -12.55 -11.76 2.42
C LEU A 58 -14.09 -11.59 2.38
N GLY A 59 -14.71 -11.72 1.20
CA GLY A 59 -16.16 -11.53 1.01
C GLY A 59 -16.58 -10.09 0.76
N ALA A 60 -15.64 -9.18 0.57
CA ALA A 60 -15.91 -7.80 0.18
C ALA A 60 -16.28 -7.68 -1.31
N ASN A 61 -16.83 -6.54 -1.69
CA ASN A 61 -17.13 -6.16 -3.06
C ASN A 61 -16.14 -5.08 -3.54
N PRO A 62 -14.96 -5.46 -4.04
CA PRO A 62 -13.97 -4.49 -4.48
C PRO A 62 -14.41 -3.77 -5.75
N THR A 63 -14.28 -2.45 -5.74
CA THR A 63 -14.57 -1.58 -6.89
C THR A 63 -13.43 -0.60 -7.12
N THR A 64 -13.26 -0.16 -8.36
CA THR A 64 -12.28 0.88 -8.70
C THR A 64 -12.93 2.25 -8.70
N LEU A 65 -12.23 3.22 -8.12
CA LEU A 65 -12.60 4.62 -8.11
C LEU A 65 -11.31 5.45 -8.17
N ALA A 66 -11.33 6.59 -8.82
CA ALA A 66 -10.16 7.46 -8.87
C ALA A 66 -9.78 7.95 -7.46
N TYR A 67 -8.49 8.10 -7.21
CA TYR A 67 -7.99 8.44 -5.86
C TYR A 67 -8.56 9.78 -5.34
N ASN A 68 -8.68 10.77 -6.22
CA ASN A 68 -9.24 12.09 -5.89
C ASN A 68 -10.75 12.09 -5.63
N GLU A 69 -11.45 10.99 -5.96
CA GLU A 69 -12.88 10.81 -5.70
C GLU A 69 -13.16 10.02 -4.41
N LEU A 70 -12.11 9.53 -3.74
CA LEU A 70 -12.21 8.62 -2.61
C LEU A 70 -12.93 9.25 -1.42
N TYR A 71 -12.57 10.50 -1.03
CA TYR A 71 -13.21 11.22 0.05
C TYR A 71 -14.72 11.42 -0.22
N SER A 72 -15.06 11.93 -1.40
CA SER A 72 -16.46 12.14 -1.79
C SER A 72 -17.23 10.82 -1.97
N GLY A 73 -16.55 9.77 -2.43
CA GLY A 73 -17.13 8.44 -2.55
C GLY A 73 -17.56 7.84 -1.21
N LEU A 74 -16.76 8.01 -0.16
CA LEU A 74 -17.11 7.64 1.22
C LEU A 74 -18.22 8.53 1.75
N GLN A 75 -18.08 9.85 1.63
CA GLN A 75 -19.06 10.82 2.14
C GLN A 75 -20.45 10.62 1.53
N ASN A 76 -20.53 10.27 0.26
CA ASN A 76 -21.80 10.04 -0.45
C ASN A 76 -22.24 8.57 -0.47
N HIS A 77 -21.58 7.69 0.29
CA HIS A 77 -21.88 6.25 0.37
C HIS A 77 -21.87 5.51 -0.99
N VAL A 78 -21.08 5.99 -1.95
CA VAL A 78 -20.79 5.27 -3.21
C VAL A 78 -19.95 4.04 -2.91
N ILE A 79 -19.02 4.18 -1.95
CA ILE A 79 -18.21 3.12 -1.36
C ILE A 79 -18.39 3.15 0.16
N ASP A 80 -18.20 1.99 0.80
CA ASP A 80 -18.27 1.84 2.26
C ASP A 80 -16.90 1.97 2.92
N ALA A 81 -15.85 1.64 2.17
CA ALA A 81 -14.49 1.59 2.67
C ALA A 81 -13.44 1.79 1.58
N ALA A 82 -12.22 2.02 2.04
CA ALA A 82 -11.00 1.97 1.24
C ALA A 82 -9.83 1.53 2.11
N GLU A 83 -8.63 1.50 1.55
CA GLU A 83 -7.41 1.10 2.23
C GLU A 83 -6.25 2.03 1.85
N ASN A 84 -5.42 2.37 2.81
CA ASN A 84 -4.20 3.14 2.60
C ASN A 84 -3.31 3.10 3.86
N ASP A 85 -2.08 3.63 3.76
CA ASP A 85 -1.24 3.84 4.92
C ASP A 85 -1.79 4.97 5.82
N LEU A 86 -1.44 4.91 7.10
CA LEU A 86 -1.94 5.85 8.11
C LEU A 86 -1.57 7.30 7.80
N GLY A 87 -0.37 7.53 7.23
CA GLY A 87 0.08 8.86 6.83
C GLY A 87 -0.84 9.48 5.77
N ASN A 88 -1.23 8.71 4.75
CA ASN A 88 -2.17 9.17 3.74
C ASN A 88 -3.59 9.32 4.27
N ILE A 89 -4.05 8.41 5.14
CA ILE A 89 -5.36 8.53 5.79
C ILE A 89 -5.45 9.85 6.56
N LEU A 90 -4.38 10.22 7.28
CA LEU A 90 -4.29 11.48 8.01
C LEU A 90 -4.23 12.69 7.07
N LEU A 91 -3.27 12.72 6.14
CA LEU A 91 -3.01 13.88 5.27
C LEU A 91 -4.19 14.22 4.36
N GLN A 92 -4.91 13.21 3.87
CA GLN A 92 -6.10 13.37 3.03
C GLN A 92 -7.39 13.50 3.84
N LYS A 93 -7.29 13.42 5.17
CA LYS A 93 -8.43 13.48 6.10
C LYS A 93 -9.53 12.45 5.80
N PHE A 94 -9.14 11.28 5.29
CA PHE A 94 -10.12 10.25 4.96
C PHE A 94 -10.91 9.77 6.18
N TYR A 95 -10.33 9.86 7.38
CA TYR A 95 -11.01 9.55 8.64
C TYR A 95 -12.21 10.45 8.93
N GLU A 96 -12.34 11.62 8.30
CA GLU A 96 -13.55 12.47 8.44
C GLU A 96 -14.77 11.87 7.71
N ALA A 97 -14.55 11.21 6.55
CA ALA A 97 -15.60 10.58 5.76
C ALA A 97 -15.79 9.08 6.07
N GLY A 98 -14.72 8.41 6.53
CA GLY A 98 -14.73 7.01 6.99
C GLY A 98 -14.01 6.91 8.33
N PRO A 99 -14.69 7.15 9.47
CA PRO A 99 -14.04 7.36 10.75
C PRO A 99 -13.44 6.09 11.38
N TYR A 100 -13.81 4.91 10.91
CA TYR A 100 -13.27 3.66 11.45
C TYR A 100 -12.01 3.27 10.72
N VAL A 101 -10.90 3.18 11.46
CA VAL A 101 -9.60 2.71 10.97
C VAL A 101 -9.31 1.37 11.64
N SER A 102 -9.37 0.29 10.88
CA SER A 102 -9.11 -1.06 11.38
C SER A 102 -7.71 -1.50 10.97
N LEU A 103 -6.89 -1.88 11.95
CA LEU A 103 -5.47 -2.18 11.76
C LEU A 103 -5.29 -3.59 11.17
N THR A 104 -5.51 -3.66 9.86
CA THR A 104 -5.44 -4.91 9.10
C THR A 104 -4.04 -5.35 8.75
N ASP A 105 -3.07 -4.42 8.69
CA ASP A 105 -1.66 -4.65 8.31
C ASP A 105 -1.52 -5.53 7.04
N HIS A 106 -2.40 -5.34 6.08
CA HIS A 106 -2.58 -6.27 4.96
C HIS A 106 -1.57 -6.10 3.82
N ASP A 107 -0.87 -4.96 3.75
CA ASP A 107 0.14 -4.69 2.73
C ASP A 107 1.21 -3.75 3.27
N ILE A 108 2.48 -4.08 2.97
CA ILE A 108 3.62 -3.20 3.23
C ILE A 108 3.99 -2.53 1.91
N ALA A 109 3.56 -1.29 1.74
CA ALA A 109 3.77 -0.57 0.51
C ALA A 109 5.21 -0.08 0.36
N THR A 110 5.85 -0.48 -0.72
CA THR A 110 7.18 0.02 -1.12
C THR A 110 7.10 0.70 -2.47
N ARG A 111 7.94 1.71 -2.68
CA ARG A 111 8.08 2.40 -3.96
C ARG A 111 9.51 2.27 -4.46
N MET A 112 9.64 1.93 -5.72
CA MET A 112 10.94 1.91 -6.38
C MET A 112 11.32 3.33 -6.82
N PHE A 113 12.55 3.74 -6.51
CA PHE A 113 13.11 4.98 -7.03
C PHE A 113 13.90 4.65 -8.29
N LEU A 114 13.37 5.05 -9.44
CA LEU A 114 13.82 4.60 -10.75
C LEU A 114 14.29 5.76 -11.62
N ILE A 115 15.29 5.48 -12.45
CA ILE A 115 15.72 6.31 -13.57
C ILE A 115 15.72 5.47 -14.85
N GLY A 116 15.48 6.07 -16.02
CA GLY A 116 15.63 5.36 -17.29
C GLY A 116 17.08 4.88 -17.50
N ALA A 117 17.26 3.60 -17.82
CA ALA A 117 18.59 3.00 -17.95
C ALA A 117 19.46 3.73 -19.00
N ASN A 118 18.87 4.10 -20.15
CA ASN A 118 19.57 4.87 -21.18
C ASN A 118 20.10 6.20 -20.63
N LYS A 119 19.28 6.89 -19.83
CA LYS A 119 19.69 8.16 -19.21
C LYS A 119 20.83 7.93 -18.21
N TYR A 120 20.69 6.97 -17.30
CA TYR A 120 21.71 6.66 -16.33
C TYR A 120 23.04 6.25 -17.00
N ASN A 121 22.97 5.41 -18.03
CA ASN A 121 24.14 4.95 -18.78
C ASN A 121 24.84 6.08 -19.57
N SER A 122 24.12 7.14 -19.95
CA SER A 122 24.70 8.31 -20.65
C SER A 122 25.42 9.28 -19.72
N LEU A 123 25.36 9.09 -18.40
CA LEU A 123 26.05 9.93 -17.42
C LEU A 123 27.54 9.54 -17.38
N THR A 124 28.39 10.52 -17.06
CA THR A 124 29.79 10.22 -16.70
C THR A 124 29.87 9.48 -15.39
N ASP A 125 30.99 8.83 -15.08
CA ASP A 125 31.16 8.09 -13.83
C ASP A 125 31.02 9.01 -12.60
N GLU A 126 31.51 10.26 -12.68
CA GLU A 126 31.33 11.28 -11.64
C GLU A 126 29.86 11.64 -11.46
N GLN A 127 29.10 11.83 -12.55
CA GLN A 127 27.68 12.11 -12.50
C GLN A 127 26.86 10.93 -11.94
N LYS A 128 27.23 9.69 -12.28
CA LYS A 128 26.60 8.50 -11.68
C LYS A 128 26.81 8.46 -10.19
N GLN A 129 28.06 8.73 -9.73
CA GLN A 129 28.35 8.81 -8.31
C GLN A 129 27.46 9.84 -7.60
N TRP A 130 27.32 11.04 -8.15
CA TRP A 130 26.44 12.07 -7.56
C TRP A 130 24.98 11.63 -7.51
N VAL A 131 24.48 10.99 -8.56
CA VAL A 131 23.11 10.49 -8.62
C VAL A 131 22.89 9.40 -7.57
N ASP A 132 23.82 8.47 -7.45
CA ASP A 132 23.73 7.35 -6.51
C ASP A 132 23.79 7.84 -5.05
N GLU A 133 24.73 8.74 -4.72
CA GLU A 133 24.83 9.36 -3.39
C GLU A 133 23.57 10.16 -3.03
N ALA A 134 23.06 10.95 -3.96
CA ALA A 134 21.83 11.71 -3.75
C ALA A 134 20.61 10.79 -3.56
N ALA A 135 20.54 9.71 -4.34
CA ALA A 135 19.46 8.74 -4.23
C ALA A 135 19.51 7.95 -2.91
N GLU A 136 20.71 7.55 -2.47
CA GLU A 136 20.90 6.88 -1.18
C GLU A 136 20.44 7.79 -0.03
N TYR A 137 20.90 9.04 -0.04
CA TYR A 137 20.48 10.04 0.94
C TYR A 137 18.96 10.24 0.93
N ALA A 138 18.37 10.47 -0.25
CA ALA A 138 16.92 10.67 -0.39
C ALA A 138 16.11 9.48 0.11
N CYS A 139 16.54 8.25 -0.20
CA CYS A 139 15.87 7.03 0.27
C CYS A 139 15.95 6.88 1.79
N LYS A 140 17.09 7.23 2.41
CA LYS A 140 17.27 7.17 3.85
C LYS A 140 16.36 8.18 4.57
N GLU A 141 16.40 9.44 4.14
CA GLU A 141 15.59 10.51 4.75
C GLU A 141 14.10 10.27 4.55
N GLN A 142 13.69 9.81 3.35
CA GLN A 142 12.29 9.52 3.09
C GLN A 142 11.76 8.39 3.99
N ARG A 143 12.53 7.30 4.17
CA ARG A 143 12.10 6.20 5.06
C ARG A 143 12.00 6.63 6.53
N ALA A 144 12.91 7.50 6.98
CA ALA A 144 12.86 8.05 8.33
C ALA A 144 11.64 8.96 8.52
N PHE A 145 11.37 9.83 7.53
CA PHE A 145 10.20 10.72 7.54
C PHE A 145 8.89 9.93 7.49
N ASP A 146 8.79 8.94 6.61
CA ASP A 146 7.59 8.11 6.45
C ASP A 146 7.28 7.34 7.74
N LYS A 147 8.31 6.77 8.36
CA LYS A 147 8.14 6.10 9.65
C LYS A 147 7.62 7.05 10.72
N ASP A 148 8.24 8.23 10.89
CA ASP A 148 7.80 9.23 11.87
C ASP A 148 6.38 9.71 11.61
N LEU A 149 6.01 9.91 10.34
CA LEU A 149 4.65 10.28 9.94
C LEU A 149 3.64 9.18 10.32
N ASN A 150 3.90 7.92 9.98
CA ASN A 150 3.00 6.82 10.28
C ASN A 150 2.89 6.54 11.79
N ASP A 151 4.00 6.60 12.52
CA ASP A 151 4.00 6.44 13.99
C ASP A 151 3.12 7.49 14.69
N LYS A 152 3.09 8.73 14.18
CA LYS A 152 2.28 9.82 14.73
C LYS A 152 0.86 9.88 14.20
N ALA A 153 0.64 9.36 12.99
CA ALA A 153 -0.65 9.48 12.32
C ALA A 153 -1.78 8.81 13.11
N LEU A 154 -1.52 7.66 13.72
CA LEU A 154 -2.50 6.90 14.48
C LEU A 154 -3.07 7.70 15.64
N GLU A 155 -2.19 8.33 16.44
CA GLU A 155 -2.62 9.15 17.57
C GLU A 155 -3.35 10.41 17.09
N THR A 156 -2.82 11.07 16.05
CA THR A 156 -3.46 12.27 15.48
C THR A 156 -4.85 11.96 14.91
N ILE A 157 -5.03 10.81 14.25
CA ILE A 157 -6.34 10.35 13.75
C ILE A 157 -7.31 10.18 14.92
N LYS A 158 -6.90 9.53 16.03
CA LYS A 158 -7.73 9.38 17.24
C LYS A 158 -8.10 10.72 17.86
N GLU A 159 -7.13 11.63 18.01
CA GLU A 159 -7.35 12.98 18.55
C GLU A 159 -8.36 13.79 17.72
N ASN A 160 -8.43 13.54 16.41
CA ASN A 160 -9.34 14.18 15.48
C ASN A 160 -10.67 13.42 15.27
N GLY A 161 -10.97 12.44 16.13
CA GLY A 161 -12.25 11.75 16.14
C GLY A 161 -12.30 10.45 15.32
N GLY A 162 -11.18 9.97 14.79
CA GLY A 162 -11.10 8.66 14.18
C GLY A 162 -11.19 7.54 15.24
N ILE A 163 -11.84 6.47 14.90
CA ILE A 163 -12.05 5.31 15.77
C ILE A 163 -11.18 4.16 15.29
N VAL A 164 -10.20 3.78 16.08
CA VAL A 164 -9.22 2.76 15.73
C VAL A 164 -9.53 1.46 16.45
N ASN A 165 -9.49 0.35 15.74
CA ASN A 165 -9.65 -0.99 16.30
C ASN A 165 -8.64 -2.00 15.73
N GLU A 166 -8.33 -3.00 16.53
CA GLU A 166 -7.55 -4.16 16.12
C GLU A 166 -8.44 -5.17 15.36
N VAL A 167 -7.80 -6.00 14.54
CA VAL A 167 -8.44 -7.00 13.69
C VAL A 167 -7.83 -8.38 13.98
N ASP A 168 -8.62 -9.44 13.85
CA ASP A 168 -8.13 -10.83 13.86
C ASP A 168 -7.37 -11.12 12.57
N LYS A 169 -6.09 -10.76 12.56
CA LYS A 169 -5.20 -10.89 11.39
C LYS A 169 -5.01 -12.34 10.96
N ASP A 170 -4.98 -13.27 11.91
CA ASP A 170 -4.78 -14.69 11.60
C ASP A 170 -5.94 -15.23 10.76
N SER A 171 -7.18 -14.83 11.07
CA SER A 171 -8.34 -15.21 10.29
C SER A 171 -8.32 -14.59 8.89
N LEU A 172 -7.86 -13.35 8.75
CA LEU A 172 -7.71 -12.67 7.44
C LEU A 172 -6.65 -13.38 6.59
N ILE A 173 -5.50 -13.69 7.16
CA ILE A 173 -4.41 -14.41 6.46
C ILE A 173 -4.91 -15.77 5.96
N ALA A 174 -5.61 -16.53 6.81
CA ALA A 174 -6.15 -17.82 6.44
C ALA A 174 -7.17 -17.72 5.30
N ALA A 175 -8.07 -16.73 5.34
CA ALA A 175 -9.08 -16.53 4.30
C ALA A 175 -8.49 -16.11 2.93
N CYS A 176 -7.31 -15.47 2.93
CA CYS A 176 -6.64 -15.01 1.72
C CYS A 176 -5.62 -16.02 1.15
N ALA A 177 -5.37 -17.16 1.79
CA ALA A 177 -4.30 -18.09 1.41
C ALA A 177 -4.38 -18.50 -0.07
N ASP A 178 -5.53 -19.05 -0.49
CA ASP A 178 -5.72 -19.50 -1.89
C ASP A 178 -5.57 -18.36 -2.91
N ALA A 179 -6.06 -17.16 -2.59
CA ALA A 179 -5.95 -15.99 -3.46
C ALA A 179 -4.49 -15.52 -3.62
N LYS A 180 -3.71 -15.61 -2.55
CA LYS A 180 -2.28 -15.28 -2.55
C LYS A 180 -1.48 -16.29 -3.36
N ASP A 181 -1.74 -17.59 -3.19
CA ASP A 181 -1.09 -18.66 -3.94
C ASP A 181 -1.37 -18.55 -5.44
N ALA A 182 -2.64 -18.36 -5.82
CA ALA A 182 -3.04 -18.12 -7.20
C ALA A 182 -2.39 -16.86 -7.80
N ALA A 183 -2.23 -15.80 -7.01
CA ALA A 183 -1.55 -14.59 -7.45
C ALA A 183 -0.04 -14.84 -7.67
N ALA A 184 0.63 -15.55 -6.76
CA ALA A 184 2.04 -15.91 -6.89
C ALA A 184 2.32 -16.78 -8.13
N GLU A 185 1.42 -17.74 -8.42
CA GLU A 185 1.48 -18.57 -9.62
C GLU A 185 1.29 -17.72 -10.90
N LYS A 186 0.26 -16.86 -10.91
CA LYS A 186 -0.05 -15.99 -12.07
C LYS A 186 1.13 -15.11 -12.49
N ILE A 187 1.90 -14.59 -11.54
CA ILE A 187 3.05 -13.73 -11.82
C ILE A 187 4.39 -14.46 -11.84
N GLY A 188 4.38 -15.79 -11.64
CA GLY A 188 5.58 -16.65 -11.75
C GLY A 188 6.60 -16.43 -10.64
N VAL A 189 6.15 -16.18 -9.40
CA VAL A 189 7.02 -15.93 -8.23
C VAL A 189 6.83 -16.95 -7.10
N THR A 190 6.20 -18.08 -7.38
CA THR A 190 5.94 -19.14 -6.38
C THR A 190 7.20 -19.55 -5.61
N ASP A 191 8.34 -19.65 -6.31
CA ASP A 191 9.64 -19.99 -5.69
C ASP A 191 10.20 -18.89 -4.75
N LEU A 192 9.67 -17.66 -4.82
CA LEU A 192 10.07 -16.55 -3.97
C LEU A 192 9.08 -16.34 -2.83
N TYR A 193 7.88 -16.89 -2.97
CA TYR A 193 6.78 -16.75 -2.02
C TYR A 193 6.81 -17.84 -0.93
N ASN A 194 7.28 -19.05 -1.27
CA ASN A 194 7.52 -20.17 -0.36
C ASN A 194 8.97 -20.13 0.15
#